data_c6b6e47376577d9cef959abc507bd236
#
_entry.id   c6b6e47376577d9cef959abc507bd236
#
_cell.length_a   1.000
_cell.length_b   1.000
_cell.length_c   1.000
_cell.angle_alpha   90.00
_cell.angle_beta   90.00
_cell.angle_gamma   90.00
#
_symmetry.space_group_name_H-M   'P 1'
#
loop_
_entity.id
_entity.type
_entity.pdbx_description
1 polymer ?
#
loop_
_entity_poly.entity_id
_entity_poly.type
_entity_poly.pdbx_seq_one_letter_code
_entity_poly.pdbx_strand_id
1 'polypeptide(L)'
;VGLMDAQGRQIVQSSRSEPSFIGTMPRTLRSMFQRFPRGSWRPGDVVISNDGYLGTGHLNDVTMVTPVFRGEKLIAFIGSIFHTVDIGGAPSVEARDSYEEGLTIPICKIVREGVENEDVIAFLTDNLRAPDDTLGDIRAQFAAYRQAEHRLLKILEEEGIDDLDGLAGELLERSDASMRQAIRVLPDGLYRDEIKLDGFDAPLTIKCGIKIEGDRIEIDYAGTLSLIHI
;
A
#
# COMPACT_ATOMS: atom_id res chain seq x y z
N VAL A 1 4.93 4.19 5.88
CA VAL A 1 6.14 3.93 5.06
C VAL A 1 6.59 2.51 5.31
N GLY A 2 6.97 1.81 4.25
CA GLY A 2 7.46 0.44 4.29
C GLY A 2 8.65 0.23 3.36
N LEU A 3 9.47 -0.78 3.71
CA LEU A 3 10.55 -1.30 2.89
C LEU A 3 10.16 -2.70 2.40
N MET A 4 10.33 -2.93 1.13
CA MET A 4 10.08 -4.22 0.48
C MET A 4 11.35 -4.70 -0.20
N ASP A 5 11.53 -6.01 -0.26
CA ASP A 5 12.63 -6.60 -1.04
C ASP A 5 12.43 -6.42 -2.56
N ALA A 6 13.39 -6.88 -3.35
CA ALA A 6 13.33 -6.80 -4.81
C ALA A 6 12.16 -7.62 -5.41
N GLN A 7 11.56 -8.52 -4.66
CA GLN A 7 10.40 -9.31 -5.04
C GLN A 7 9.07 -8.62 -4.66
N GLY A 8 9.12 -7.51 -3.93
CA GLY A 8 7.96 -6.78 -3.44
C GLY A 8 7.34 -7.35 -2.17
N ARG A 9 8.08 -8.20 -1.42
CA ARG A 9 7.66 -8.70 -0.11
C ARG A 9 8.05 -7.66 0.94
N GLN A 10 7.11 -7.27 1.79
CA GLN A 10 7.37 -6.29 2.85
C GLN A 10 8.20 -6.89 3.97
N ILE A 11 9.30 -6.25 4.30
CA ILE A 11 10.26 -6.69 5.34
C ILE A 11 10.29 -5.75 6.54
N VAL A 12 9.99 -4.48 6.33
CA VAL A 12 9.93 -3.47 7.40
C VAL A 12 8.78 -2.51 7.14
N GLN A 13 8.12 -2.08 8.21
CA GLN A 13 7.16 -0.98 8.18
C GLN A 13 7.35 -0.06 9.38
N SER A 14 6.85 1.17 9.27
CA SER A 14 6.86 2.10 10.38
C SER A 14 6.00 1.56 11.54
N SER A 15 6.52 1.60 12.76
CA SER A 15 5.77 1.25 13.97
C SER A 15 4.65 2.24 14.33
N ARG A 16 4.63 3.39 13.65
CA ARG A 16 3.60 4.44 13.79
C ARG A 16 2.66 4.48 12.59
N SER A 17 2.64 3.41 11.79
CA SER A 17 1.71 3.27 10.66
C SER A 17 0.30 2.98 11.15
N GLU A 18 -0.68 3.39 10.33
CA GLU A 18 -2.07 2.99 10.50
C GLU A 18 -2.19 1.46 10.34
N PRO A 19 -2.73 0.73 11.34
CA PRO A 19 -2.80 -0.73 11.29
C PRO A 19 -3.62 -1.28 10.13
N SER A 20 -4.63 -0.55 9.66
CA SER A 20 -5.48 -0.93 8.53
C SER A 20 -4.69 -1.05 7.21
N PHE A 21 -3.51 -0.42 7.11
CA PHE A 21 -2.65 -0.48 5.92
C PHE A 21 -1.65 -1.64 5.94
N ILE A 22 -1.62 -2.45 7.00
CA ILE A 22 -0.76 -3.63 7.07
C ILE A 22 -1.09 -4.59 5.92
N GLY A 23 -0.08 -4.90 5.08
CA GLY A 23 -0.23 -5.84 3.97
C GLY A 23 -0.83 -5.25 2.68
N THR A 24 -1.33 -4.01 2.68
CA THR A 24 -1.87 -3.39 1.46
C THR A 24 -0.77 -3.02 0.46
N MET A 25 0.34 -2.46 0.93
CA MET A 25 1.44 -2.01 0.07
C MET A 25 2.06 -3.13 -0.80
N PRO A 26 2.37 -4.34 -0.28
CA PRO A 26 2.83 -5.43 -1.14
C PRO A 26 1.80 -5.87 -2.19
N ARG A 27 0.50 -5.77 -1.88
CA ARG A 27 -0.58 -6.06 -2.82
C ARG A 27 -0.59 -5.02 -3.94
N THR A 28 -0.54 -3.74 -3.60
CA THR A 28 -0.51 -2.65 -4.57
C THR A 28 0.74 -2.73 -5.45
N LEU A 29 1.92 -3.00 -4.87
CA LEU A 29 3.16 -3.15 -5.62
C LEU A 29 3.10 -4.34 -6.62
N ARG A 30 2.45 -5.46 -6.26
CA ARG A 30 2.22 -6.55 -7.22
C ARG A 30 1.39 -6.10 -8.42
N SER A 31 0.39 -5.26 -8.22
CA SER A 31 -0.40 -4.67 -9.32
C SER A 31 0.44 -3.68 -10.14
N MET A 32 1.31 -2.91 -9.48
CA MET A 32 2.28 -2.06 -10.17
C MET A 32 3.25 -2.87 -11.05
N PHE A 33 3.68 -4.08 -10.63
CA PHE A 33 4.51 -4.97 -11.44
C PHE A 33 3.80 -5.53 -12.68
N GLN A 34 2.47 -5.65 -12.65
CA GLN A 34 1.71 -6.02 -13.85
C GLN A 34 1.75 -4.91 -14.90
N ARG A 35 1.71 -3.65 -14.48
CA ARG A 35 1.79 -2.48 -15.35
C ARG A 35 3.23 -2.16 -15.77
N PHE A 36 4.15 -2.26 -14.83
CA PHE A 36 5.58 -2.00 -14.97
C PHE A 36 6.37 -3.21 -14.48
N PRO A 37 6.71 -4.18 -15.36
CA PRO A 37 7.52 -5.32 -14.98
C PRO A 37 8.83 -4.89 -14.30
N ARG A 38 9.32 -5.65 -13.32
CA ARG A 38 10.49 -5.29 -12.50
C ARG A 38 11.70 -4.80 -13.29
N GLY A 39 11.98 -5.40 -14.43
CA GLY A 39 13.08 -4.97 -15.32
C GLY A 39 12.87 -3.63 -16.02
N SER A 40 11.67 -3.04 -15.95
CA SER A 40 11.36 -1.73 -16.54
C SER A 40 11.50 -0.54 -15.58
N TRP A 41 11.76 -0.82 -14.31
CA TRP A 41 12.03 0.21 -13.32
C TRP A 41 13.44 0.76 -13.47
N ARG A 42 13.62 2.03 -13.20
CA ARG A 42 14.90 2.74 -13.30
C ARG A 42 15.16 3.50 -12.01
N PRO A 43 16.42 3.78 -11.65
CA PRO A 43 16.75 4.66 -10.53
C PRO A 43 16.03 5.99 -10.64
N GLY A 44 15.41 6.44 -9.54
CA GLY A 44 14.66 7.70 -9.50
C GLY A 44 13.23 7.64 -10.05
N ASP A 45 12.73 6.47 -10.47
CA ASP A 45 11.31 6.29 -10.77
C ASP A 45 10.46 6.42 -9.50
N VAL A 46 9.27 7.01 -9.62
CA VAL A 46 8.21 6.90 -8.60
C VAL A 46 6.91 6.55 -9.29
N VAL A 47 6.29 5.47 -8.87
CA VAL A 47 4.96 5.04 -9.32
C VAL A 47 3.93 5.40 -8.27
N ILE A 48 2.80 5.94 -8.72
CA ILE A 48 1.68 6.39 -7.91
C ILE A 48 0.40 5.66 -8.31
N SER A 49 -0.50 5.46 -7.36
CA SER A 49 -1.92 5.10 -7.58
C SER A 49 -2.72 5.34 -6.31
N ASN A 50 -4.01 5.65 -6.47
CA ASN A 50 -4.98 5.70 -5.37
C ASN A 50 -6.17 4.77 -5.62
N ASP A 51 -6.04 3.81 -6.53
CA ASP A 51 -7.11 2.85 -6.80
C ASP A 51 -7.44 2.04 -5.53
N GLY A 52 -8.63 2.27 -4.96
CA GLY A 52 -9.08 1.68 -3.71
C GLY A 52 -9.19 0.15 -3.76
N TYR A 53 -9.45 -0.43 -4.92
CA TYR A 53 -9.51 -1.88 -5.10
C TYR A 53 -8.13 -2.55 -5.10
N LEU A 54 -7.09 -1.80 -5.44
CA LEU A 54 -5.71 -2.27 -5.43
C LEU A 54 -5.00 -1.95 -4.11
N GLY A 55 -5.44 -0.92 -3.42
CA GLY A 55 -4.80 -0.34 -2.25
C GLY A 55 -5.64 -0.40 -0.98
N THR A 56 -6.01 0.75 -0.47
CA THR A 56 -6.48 0.99 0.91
C THR A 56 -7.99 1.13 1.06
N GLY A 57 -8.74 1.13 -0.04
CA GLY A 57 -10.20 1.09 -0.01
C GLY A 57 -10.90 2.41 -0.32
N HIS A 58 -10.19 3.55 -0.32
CA HIS A 58 -10.74 4.83 -0.76
C HIS A 58 -9.72 5.71 -1.49
N LEU A 59 -10.21 6.70 -2.29
CA LEU A 59 -9.36 7.44 -3.22
C LEU A 59 -8.44 8.46 -2.55
N ASN A 60 -8.74 8.91 -1.34
CA ASN A 60 -7.88 9.84 -0.60
C ASN A 60 -6.54 9.20 -0.17
N ASP A 61 -6.47 7.88 -0.10
CA ASP A 61 -5.26 7.16 0.29
C ASP A 61 -4.39 6.87 -0.93
N VAL A 62 -3.39 7.68 -1.10
CA VAL A 62 -2.44 7.56 -2.21
C VAL A 62 -1.29 6.64 -1.83
N THR A 63 -1.07 5.61 -2.65
CA THR A 63 0.10 4.73 -2.56
C THR A 63 1.15 5.17 -3.55
N MET A 64 2.37 5.34 -3.08
CA MET A 64 3.54 5.63 -3.91
C MET A 64 4.68 4.68 -3.60
N VAL A 65 5.43 4.30 -4.64
CA VAL A 65 6.56 3.37 -4.52
C VAL A 65 7.71 3.81 -5.41
N THR A 66 8.93 3.72 -4.88
CA THR A 66 10.19 3.96 -5.60
C THR A 66 11.10 2.73 -5.50
N PRO A 67 11.85 2.37 -6.55
CA PRO A 67 12.86 1.32 -6.51
C PRO A 67 14.13 1.83 -5.83
N VAL A 68 14.87 0.95 -5.19
CA VAL A 68 16.22 1.19 -4.69
C VAL A 68 17.21 0.35 -5.46
N PHE A 69 18.22 1.01 -6.00
CA PHE A 69 19.28 0.37 -6.77
C PHE A 69 20.63 0.47 -6.05
N ARG A 70 21.46 -0.57 -6.17
CA ARG A 70 22.88 -0.55 -5.83
C ARG A 70 23.66 -0.79 -7.12
N GLY A 71 24.21 0.28 -7.68
CA GLY A 71 24.69 0.23 -9.07
C GLY A 71 23.53 -0.05 -10.04
N GLU A 72 23.65 -1.09 -10.82
CA GLU A 72 22.61 -1.53 -11.76
C GLU A 72 21.61 -2.55 -11.17
N LYS A 73 21.90 -3.05 -9.97
CA LYS A 73 21.06 -4.08 -9.32
C LYS A 73 19.92 -3.45 -8.55
N LEU A 74 18.69 -3.81 -8.90
CA LEU A 74 17.49 -3.51 -8.09
C LEU A 74 17.53 -4.39 -6.82
N ILE A 75 17.57 -3.77 -5.64
CA ILE A 75 17.70 -4.46 -4.35
C ILE A 75 16.50 -4.34 -3.44
N ALA A 76 15.68 -3.31 -3.62
CA ALA A 76 14.54 -3.04 -2.76
C ALA A 76 13.52 -2.11 -3.42
N PHE A 77 12.38 -1.95 -2.75
CA PHE A 77 11.41 -0.89 -2.97
C PHE A 77 11.09 -0.19 -1.66
N ILE A 78 10.95 1.12 -1.71
CA ILE A 78 10.44 1.95 -0.61
C ILE A 78 9.08 2.47 -1.04
N GLY A 79 8.10 2.41 -0.16
CA GLY A 79 6.78 2.91 -0.44
C GLY A 79 6.13 3.60 0.74
N SER A 80 5.16 4.44 0.46
CA SER A 80 4.28 5.06 1.45
C SER A 80 2.83 5.00 1.01
N ILE A 81 1.96 5.01 2.00
CA ILE A 81 0.55 5.31 1.84
C ILE A 81 0.30 6.54 2.70
N PHE A 82 -0.35 7.52 2.14
CA PHE A 82 -0.70 8.75 2.85
C PHE A 82 -2.06 9.24 2.39
N HIS A 83 -2.78 9.84 3.34
CA HIS A 83 -4.08 10.41 3.10
C HIS A 83 -3.92 11.83 2.56
N THR A 84 -4.53 12.14 1.41
CA THR A 84 -4.53 13.49 0.85
C THR A 84 -5.67 14.32 1.41
N VAL A 85 -5.45 15.62 1.53
CA VAL A 85 -6.45 16.56 2.02
C VAL A 85 -7.64 16.69 1.05
N ASP A 86 -7.37 16.51 -0.24
CA ASP A 86 -8.37 16.60 -1.30
C ASP A 86 -8.03 15.67 -2.47
N ILE A 87 -9.04 15.04 -3.01
CA ILE A 87 -8.94 14.22 -4.23
C ILE A 87 -10.06 14.57 -5.25
N GLY A 88 -10.66 15.73 -5.13
CA GLY A 88 -11.85 16.11 -5.91
C GLY A 88 -13.13 15.62 -5.26
N GLY A 89 -14.14 15.28 -5.97
CA GLY A 89 -15.37 14.60 -5.56
C GLY A 89 -16.04 15.03 -4.24
N ALA A 90 -16.82 14.12 -3.67
CA ALA A 90 -17.45 14.22 -2.36
C ALA A 90 -16.59 13.57 -1.27
N PRO A 91 -16.76 13.91 0.03
CA PRO A 91 -16.16 13.14 1.11
C PRO A 91 -16.51 11.65 0.99
N SER A 92 -15.54 10.77 1.25
CA SER A 92 -15.70 9.32 1.03
C SER A 92 -16.89 8.70 1.77
N VAL A 93 -17.27 9.27 2.92
CA VAL A 93 -18.45 8.84 3.69
C VAL A 93 -19.80 9.24 3.07
N GLU A 94 -19.81 10.16 2.12
CA GLU A 94 -20.98 10.66 1.41
C GLU A 94 -21.04 10.16 -0.04
N ALA A 95 -19.92 9.70 -0.59
CA ALA A 95 -19.82 9.18 -1.94
C ALA A 95 -20.48 7.81 -2.05
N ARG A 96 -21.34 7.62 -3.06
CA ARG A 96 -22.04 6.35 -3.31
C ARG A 96 -21.19 5.39 -4.13
N ASP A 97 -20.30 5.91 -4.94
CA ASP A 97 -19.35 5.14 -5.74
C ASP A 97 -18.00 5.87 -5.88
N SER A 98 -17.03 5.22 -6.50
CA SER A 98 -15.69 5.78 -6.69
C SER A 98 -15.65 7.00 -7.62
N TYR A 99 -16.64 7.21 -8.48
CA TYR A 99 -16.71 8.38 -9.36
C TYR A 99 -17.19 9.62 -8.61
N GLU A 100 -18.08 9.43 -7.63
CA GLU A 100 -18.51 10.51 -6.73
C GLU A 100 -17.41 10.83 -5.72
N GLU A 101 -16.59 9.85 -5.31
CA GLU A 101 -15.53 10.01 -4.32
C GLU A 101 -14.41 10.92 -4.81
N GLY A 102 -14.08 10.89 -6.11
CA GLY A 102 -13.10 11.81 -6.66
C GLY A 102 -12.26 11.27 -7.79
N LEU A 103 -11.08 11.86 -7.96
CA LEU A 103 -10.16 11.55 -9.04
C LEU A 103 -9.45 10.23 -8.78
N THR A 104 -9.65 9.25 -9.67
CA THR A 104 -8.85 8.04 -9.67
C THR A 104 -7.51 8.28 -10.37
N ILE A 105 -6.41 8.09 -9.64
CA ILE A 105 -5.05 8.10 -10.18
C ILE A 105 -4.69 6.67 -10.56
N PRO A 106 -4.64 6.34 -11.86
CA PRO A 106 -4.26 5.00 -12.30
C PRO A 106 -2.79 4.72 -11.96
N ILE A 107 -2.39 3.44 -11.99
CA ILE A 107 -0.98 3.09 -11.85
C ILE A 107 -0.18 3.80 -12.95
N CYS A 108 0.59 4.81 -12.58
CA CYS A 108 1.43 5.58 -13.51
C CYS A 108 2.73 6.04 -12.85
N LYS A 109 3.74 6.40 -13.66
CA LYS A 109 4.97 7.01 -13.17
C LYS A 109 4.77 8.52 -13.04
N ILE A 110 4.70 9.01 -11.79
CA ILE A 110 4.68 10.45 -11.49
C ILE A 110 6.09 11.06 -11.57
N VAL A 111 7.13 10.23 -11.36
CA VAL A 111 8.53 10.60 -11.62
C VAL A 111 9.14 9.52 -12.51
N ARG A 112 9.87 9.93 -13.53
CA ARG A 112 10.64 9.06 -14.42
C ARG A 112 12.11 9.42 -14.32
N GLU A 113 12.92 8.51 -13.84
CA GLU A 113 14.38 8.69 -13.75
C GLU A 113 14.78 10.02 -13.07
N GLY A 114 14.06 10.40 -11.99
CA GLY A 114 14.30 11.61 -11.23
C GLY A 114 13.60 12.87 -11.76
N VAL A 115 12.90 12.81 -12.90
CA VAL A 115 12.18 13.93 -13.49
C VAL A 115 10.67 13.79 -13.29
N GLU A 116 10.02 14.81 -12.73
CA GLU A 116 8.55 14.83 -12.57
C GLU A 116 7.88 14.73 -13.95
N ASN A 117 6.81 13.94 -14.02
CA ASN A 117 5.98 13.82 -15.22
C ASN A 117 5.01 15.01 -15.27
N GLU A 118 5.32 16.02 -16.08
CA GLU A 118 4.58 17.25 -16.18
C GLU A 118 3.11 17.05 -16.55
N ASP A 119 2.79 16.05 -17.39
CA ASP A 119 1.42 15.73 -17.75
C ASP A 119 0.61 15.22 -16.56
N VAL A 120 1.21 14.35 -15.71
CA VAL A 120 0.56 13.85 -14.50
C VAL A 120 0.40 14.96 -13.47
N ILE A 121 1.40 15.82 -13.31
CA ILE A 121 1.32 16.98 -12.40
C ILE A 121 0.23 17.95 -12.88
N ALA A 122 0.18 18.30 -14.15
CA ALA A 122 -0.85 19.17 -14.71
C ALA A 122 -2.25 18.57 -14.53
N PHE A 123 -2.39 17.27 -14.81
CA PHE A 123 -3.66 16.56 -14.62
C PHE A 123 -4.14 16.61 -13.14
N LEU A 124 -3.25 16.42 -12.20
CA LEU A 124 -3.58 16.56 -10.78
C LEU A 124 -3.93 18.00 -10.42
N THR A 125 -3.14 18.97 -10.87
CA THR A 125 -3.36 20.40 -10.60
C THR A 125 -4.74 20.86 -11.05
N ASP A 126 -5.17 20.46 -12.25
CA ASP A 126 -6.42 20.92 -12.84
C ASP A 126 -7.67 20.24 -12.26
N ASN A 127 -7.53 19.13 -11.54
CA ASN A 127 -8.66 18.34 -11.05
C ASN A 127 -8.81 18.35 -9.50
N LEU A 128 -7.88 18.96 -8.79
CA LEU A 128 -7.93 19.07 -7.33
C LEU A 128 -8.35 20.48 -6.92
N ARG A 129 -9.07 20.59 -5.76
CA ARG A 129 -9.44 21.90 -5.19
C ARG A 129 -8.29 22.55 -4.43
N ALA A 130 -7.42 21.72 -3.82
CA ALA A 130 -6.23 22.14 -3.09
C ALA A 130 -4.96 21.51 -3.69
N PRO A 131 -4.61 21.84 -4.97
CA PRO A 131 -3.52 21.19 -5.67
C PRO A 131 -2.16 21.46 -5.01
N ASP A 132 -1.93 22.65 -4.50
CA ASP A 132 -0.66 23.00 -3.86
C ASP A 132 -0.38 22.18 -2.62
N ASP A 133 -1.40 21.96 -1.79
CA ASP A 133 -1.28 21.13 -0.57
C ASP A 133 -1.03 19.67 -0.95
N THR A 134 -1.84 19.10 -1.84
CA THR A 134 -1.70 17.70 -2.28
C THR A 134 -0.36 17.45 -2.99
N LEU A 135 0.06 18.34 -3.90
CA LEU A 135 1.37 18.23 -4.56
C LEU A 135 2.53 18.47 -3.60
N GLY A 136 2.34 19.32 -2.58
CA GLY A 136 3.27 19.50 -1.49
C GLY A 136 3.51 18.21 -0.71
N ASP A 137 2.44 17.50 -0.34
CA ASP A 137 2.51 16.20 0.33
C ASP A 137 3.18 15.13 -0.55
N ILE A 138 2.84 15.06 -1.83
CA ILE A 138 3.46 14.16 -2.80
C ILE A 138 4.97 14.43 -2.88
N ARG A 139 5.40 15.70 -3.00
CA ARG A 139 6.82 16.08 -3.08
C ARG A 139 7.57 15.81 -1.78
N ALA A 140 6.90 15.91 -0.63
CA ALA A 140 7.47 15.51 0.66
C ALA A 140 7.81 14.01 0.68
N GLN A 141 6.98 13.15 0.05
CA GLN A 141 7.30 11.72 -0.10
C GLN A 141 8.56 11.50 -0.94
N PHE A 142 8.75 12.26 -2.02
CA PHE A 142 9.98 12.15 -2.84
C PHE A 142 11.23 12.46 -2.02
N ALA A 143 11.16 13.48 -1.15
CA ALA A 143 12.28 13.80 -0.24
C ALA A 143 12.52 12.70 0.79
N ALA A 144 11.44 12.14 1.36
CA ALA A 144 11.51 11.03 2.30
C ALA A 144 12.13 9.77 1.66
N TYR A 145 11.78 9.46 0.40
CA TYR A 145 12.33 8.32 -0.32
C TYR A 145 13.83 8.46 -0.56
N ARG A 146 14.30 9.62 -1.02
CA ARG A 146 15.73 9.89 -1.21
C ARG A 146 16.50 9.70 0.10
N GLN A 147 15.95 10.19 1.21
CA GLN A 147 16.56 10.04 2.52
C GLN A 147 16.58 8.58 3.00
N ALA A 148 15.49 7.84 2.77
CA ALA A 148 15.38 6.44 3.13
C ALA A 148 16.32 5.56 2.29
N GLU A 149 16.39 5.80 0.98
CA GLU A 149 17.33 5.13 0.07
C GLU A 149 18.78 5.35 0.51
N HIS A 150 19.16 6.63 0.74
CA HIS A 150 20.51 6.94 1.19
C HIS A 150 20.88 6.22 2.49
N ARG A 151 19.96 6.21 3.47
CA ARG A 151 20.19 5.52 4.75
C ARG A 151 20.28 4.02 4.60
N LEU A 152 19.42 3.43 3.76
CA LEU A 152 19.44 2.00 3.48
C LEU A 152 20.78 1.59 2.86
N LEU A 153 21.20 2.28 1.80
CA LEU A 153 22.46 1.98 1.12
C LEU A 153 23.66 2.11 2.06
N LYS A 154 23.66 3.14 2.94
CA LYS A 154 24.70 3.35 3.94
C LYS A 154 24.75 2.19 4.95
N ILE A 155 23.61 1.74 5.48
CA ILE A 155 23.55 0.60 6.40
C ILE A 155 24.06 -0.68 5.73
N LEU A 156 23.65 -0.94 4.49
CA LEU A 156 24.14 -2.10 3.74
C LEU A 156 25.65 -2.09 3.52
N GLU A 157 26.21 -0.91 3.28
CA GLU A 157 27.66 -0.72 3.14
C GLU A 157 28.39 -0.95 4.47
N GLU A 158 27.91 -0.34 5.57
CA GLU A 158 28.49 -0.46 6.91
C GLU A 158 28.47 -1.89 7.44
N GLU A 159 27.42 -2.65 7.13
CA GLU A 159 27.24 -4.04 7.57
C GLU A 159 27.83 -5.06 6.57
N GLY A 160 28.37 -4.62 5.44
CA GLY A 160 28.94 -5.50 4.41
C GLY A 160 27.90 -6.40 3.75
N ILE A 161 26.64 -5.95 3.65
CA ILE A 161 25.53 -6.69 3.05
C ILE A 161 25.34 -6.21 1.62
N ASP A 162 25.38 -7.15 0.65
CA ASP A 162 25.30 -6.82 -0.77
C ASP A 162 23.85 -6.56 -1.23
N ASP A 163 22.89 -7.30 -0.70
CA ASP A 163 21.45 -7.16 -0.98
C ASP A 163 20.58 -7.61 0.20
N LEU A 164 19.28 -7.49 0.06
CA LEU A 164 18.33 -7.81 1.13
C LEU A 164 17.78 -9.25 1.07
N ASP A 165 18.15 -10.05 0.07
CA ASP A 165 17.46 -11.33 -0.18
C ASP A 165 17.59 -12.31 0.99
N GLY A 166 18.79 -12.48 1.55
CA GLY A 166 19.02 -13.35 2.72
C GLY A 166 18.33 -12.82 3.97
N LEU A 167 18.48 -11.53 4.26
CA LEU A 167 17.86 -10.88 5.42
C LEU A 167 16.33 -10.92 5.33
N ALA A 168 15.78 -10.65 4.15
CA ALA A 168 14.34 -10.70 3.91
C ALA A 168 13.78 -12.11 4.15
N GLY A 169 14.47 -13.16 3.67
CA GLY A 169 14.09 -14.54 3.90
C GLY A 169 13.99 -14.84 5.41
N GLU A 170 15.04 -14.55 6.14
CA GLU A 170 15.09 -14.82 7.59
C GLU A 170 14.03 -14.03 8.39
N LEU A 171 13.83 -12.76 8.08
CA LEU A 171 12.81 -11.93 8.73
C LEU A 171 11.39 -12.46 8.48
N LEU A 172 11.09 -12.87 7.25
CA LEU A 172 9.78 -13.42 6.89
C LEU A 172 9.54 -14.79 7.56
N GLU A 173 10.54 -15.67 7.58
CA GLU A 173 10.45 -16.97 8.25
C GLU A 173 10.24 -16.82 9.76
N ARG A 174 10.98 -15.94 10.42
CA ARG A 174 10.81 -15.65 11.85
C ARG A 174 9.45 -15.06 12.16
N SER A 175 8.95 -14.15 11.30
CA SER A 175 7.63 -13.53 11.46
C SER A 175 6.52 -14.56 11.30
N ASP A 176 6.60 -15.42 10.28
CA ASP A 176 5.64 -16.53 10.07
C ASP A 176 5.63 -17.49 11.26
N ALA A 177 6.80 -17.92 11.71
CA ALA A 177 6.92 -18.82 12.86
C ALA A 177 6.34 -18.21 14.14
N SER A 178 6.61 -16.93 14.39
CA SER A 178 6.08 -16.19 15.55
C SER A 178 4.56 -16.08 15.48
N MET A 179 4.01 -15.75 14.32
CA MET A 179 2.55 -15.64 14.11
C MET A 179 1.88 -17.01 14.32
N ARG A 180 2.43 -18.08 13.73
CA ARG A 180 1.89 -19.43 13.92
C ARG A 180 1.93 -19.86 15.40
N GLN A 181 2.99 -19.51 16.12
CA GLN A 181 3.05 -19.77 17.55
C GLN A 181 1.98 -19.00 18.33
N ALA A 182 1.72 -17.75 17.97
CA ALA A 182 0.66 -16.94 18.57
C ALA A 182 -0.74 -17.52 18.27
N ILE A 183 -0.96 -18.07 17.08
CA ILE A 183 -2.24 -18.70 16.71
C ILE A 183 -2.45 -20.00 17.51
N ARG A 184 -1.41 -20.84 17.70
CA ARG A 184 -1.53 -22.12 18.41
C ARG A 184 -2.03 -22.03 19.86
N VAL A 185 -1.96 -20.85 20.47
CA VAL A 185 -2.47 -20.65 21.84
C VAL A 185 -3.95 -20.28 21.88
N LEU A 186 -4.54 -20.01 20.71
CA LEU A 186 -5.97 -19.72 20.58
C LEU A 186 -6.74 -21.06 20.51
N PRO A 187 -7.95 -21.14 21.08
CA PRO A 187 -8.78 -22.33 20.96
C PRO A 187 -9.18 -22.58 19.50
N ASP A 188 -9.06 -23.83 19.05
CA ASP A 188 -9.60 -24.24 17.76
C ASP A 188 -11.12 -24.06 17.75
N GLY A 189 -11.68 -23.64 16.63
CA GLY A 189 -13.11 -23.43 16.51
C GLY A 189 -13.52 -22.61 15.31
N LEU A 190 -14.82 -22.48 15.16
CA LEU A 190 -15.45 -21.60 14.18
C LEU A 190 -16.24 -20.52 14.92
N TYR A 191 -15.77 -19.29 14.84
CA TYR A 191 -16.34 -18.13 15.47
C TYR A 191 -17.09 -17.32 14.40
N ARG A 192 -18.31 -16.88 14.69
CA ARG A 192 -19.11 -16.10 13.77
C ARG A 192 -19.72 -14.90 14.48
N ASP A 193 -19.73 -13.79 13.78
CA ASP A 193 -20.37 -12.56 14.23
C ASP A 193 -20.94 -11.78 13.05
N GLU A 194 -21.90 -10.91 13.31
CA GLU A 194 -22.41 -9.96 12.34
C GLU A 194 -22.64 -8.60 12.99
N ILE A 195 -22.35 -7.55 12.24
CA ILE A 195 -22.65 -6.18 12.62
C ILE A 195 -23.55 -5.52 11.57
N LYS A 196 -24.37 -4.58 12.02
CA LYS A 196 -25.18 -3.73 11.15
C LYS A 196 -24.64 -2.33 11.19
N LEU A 197 -24.49 -1.76 10.02
CA LEU A 197 -24.06 -0.38 9.81
C LEU A 197 -25.16 0.39 9.09
N ASP A 198 -25.19 1.70 9.26
CA ASP A 198 -26.03 2.57 8.45
C ASP A 198 -25.52 2.54 7.00
N GLY A 199 -26.45 2.45 6.07
CA GLY A 199 -26.17 2.56 4.64
C GLY A 199 -26.96 3.74 4.05
N PHE A 200 -26.84 4.01 2.76
CA PHE A 200 -27.54 5.12 2.12
C PHE A 200 -29.07 4.85 2.05
N ASP A 201 -29.46 3.72 1.54
CA ASP A 201 -30.87 3.38 1.30
C ASP A 201 -31.40 2.28 2.23
N ALA A 202 -30.53 1.45 2.79
CA ALA A 202 -30.86 0.38 3.70
C ALA A 202 -29.64 0.03 4.59
N PRO A 203 -29.89 -0.53 5.82
CA PRO A 203 -28.79 -0.98 6.66
C PRO A 203 -27.91 -2.03 5.96
N LEU A 204 -26.60 -1.91 6.13
CA LEU A 204 -25.61 -2.85 5.66
C LEU A 204 -25.33 -3.90 6.73
N THR A 205 -25.25 -5.16 6.34
CA THR A 205 -24.85 -6.22 7.26
C THR A 205 -23.47 -6.75 6.84
N ILE A 206 -22.50 -6.64 7.74
CA ILE A 206 -21.17 -7.27 7.58
C ILE A 206 -21.18 -8.55 8.40
N LYS A 207 -20.86 -9.66 7.77
CA LYS A 207 -20.72 -10.98 8.41
C LYS A 207 -19.26 -11.39 8.39
N CYS A 208 -18.80 -11.98 9.47
CA CYS A 208 -17.43 -12.50 9.57
C CYS A 208 -17.46 -13.90 10.21
N GLY A 209 -16.84 -14.85 9.54
CA GLY A 209 -16.51 -16.15 10.09
C GLY A 209 -15.01 -16.28 10.27
N ILE A 210 -14.55 -16.68 11.45
CA ILE A 210 -13.13 -16.94 11.74
C ILE A 210 -13.00 -18.42 12.13
N LYS A 211 -12.30 -19.19 11.31
CA LYS A 211 -11.93 -20.58 11.62
C LYS A 211 -10.49 -20.61 12.11
N ILE A 212 -10.30 -21.18 13.30
CA ILE A 212 -8.98 -21.44 13.89
C ILE A 212 -8.77 -22.94 13.90
N GLU A 213 -7.64 -23.40 13.35
CA GLU A 213 -7.27 -24.80 13.29
C GLU A 213 -5.75 -24.95 13.41
N GLY A 214 -5.29 -25.39 14.59
CA GLY A 214 -3.88 -25.53 14.91
C GLY A 214 -3.12 -24.19 14.85
N ASP A 215 -2.36 -23.94 13.80
CA ASP A 215 -1.57 -22.72 13.60
C ASP A 215 -2.10 -21.85 12.44
N ARG A 216 -3.35 -22.04 12.05
CA ARG A 216 -3.97 -21.35 10.92
C ARG A 216 -5.23 -20.60 11.33
N ILE A 217 -5.41 -19.44 10.77
CA ILE A 217 -6.65 -18.66 10.83
C ILE A 217 -7.15 -18.49 9.41
N GLU A 218 -8.41 -18.80 9.17
CA GLU A 218 -9.14 -18.49 7.96
C GLU A 218 -10.25 -17.50 8.31
N ILE A 219 -10.33 -16.41 7.55
CA ILE A 219 -11.33 -15.36 7.73
C ILE A 219 -12.22 -15.34 6.50
N ASP A 220 -13.53 -15.50 6.71
CA ASP A 220 -14.54 -15.56 5.67
C ASP A 220 -15.60 -14.47 5.90
N TYR A 221 -15.79 -13.63 4.90
CA TYR A 221 -16.84 -12.59 4.88
C TYR A 221 -18.05 -12.99 4.01
N ALA A 222 -18.21 -14.25 3.66
CA ALA A 222 -19.31 -14.71 2.86
C ALA A 222 -20.66 -14.36 3.47
N GLY A 223 -21.57 -13.82 2.66
CA GLY A 223 -22.89 -13.34 3.09
C GLY A 223 -22.89 -11.88 3.61
N THR A 224 -21.75 -11.19 3.59
CA THR A 224 -21.72 -9.73 3.71
C THR A 224 -22.35 -9.11 2.46
N LEU A 225 -23.17 -8.09 2.64
CA LEU A 225 -23.74 -7.34 1.52
C LEU A 225 -22.63 -6.63 0.75
N SER A 226 -22.52 -6.91 -0.54
CA SER A 226 -21.55 -6.24 -1.40
C SER A 226 -22.12 -4.90 -1.89
N LEU A 227 -21.38 -3.81 -1.67
CA LEU A 227 -21.73 -2.47 -2.20
C LEU A 227 -21.43 -2.35 -3.70
N ILE A 228 -20.77 -3.33 -4.31
CA ILE A 228 -20.40 -3.32 -5.74
C ILE A 228 -21.63 -3.43 -6.66
N HIS A 229 -22.79 -3.78 -6.11
CA HIS A 229 -24.03 -4.02 -6.85
C HIS A 229 -25.15 -3.02 -6.51
N ILE A 230 -24.81 -1.87 -5.95
CA ILE A 230 -25.75 -0.77 -5.73
C ILE A 230 -25.52 0.30 -6.78
#